data_58573153485294126942ef74ec9bd43a
#
_entry.id   58573153485294126942ef74ec9bd43a
#
_cell.length_a   1.000
_cell.length_b   1.000
_cell.length_c   1.000
_cell.angle_alpha   90.00
_cell.angle_beta   90.00
_cell.angle_gamma   90.00
#
_symmetry.space_group_name_H-M   'P 1'
#
loop_
_entity.id
_entity.type
_entity.pdbx_description
1 polymer ?
#
loop_
_entity_poly.entity_id
_entity_poly.type
_entity_poly.pdbx_seq_one_letter_code
_entity_poly.pdbx_strand_id
1 'polypeptide(L)'
;MGAVLELAERFWRGEVRGPDLVRATGAVEEIAPGVLFVHAFANVTALRTDAGLVLVDTGNYRARDKTFAAVRGWDGAPLAAAVYTHGHVDHACGLPPFLEEARTRSWPRPRIVGHRDVARRFDRYRATAPWNGLINARQFSIAPWWPTAYDYPDTTYADTHRLEIGGVALELTHARGETDDHTWLWWPARRMLFTGDLFFWVAPNAGNPQKVQRYAAEWAAALRAMAARGAELLVPGHGVPVVGAGRVRQVLEDTAEWLETLERETVARMNAGATLEQILAEVRPPAHLADRPYLQPVYDEPEFVVRNVWRLYGGWWDGVPAHLKPAPEATLGREVAALACGVGALVARATALAVSGDLALASHLADWAVAAAPDDRAAHAARAAIYEARAEVSAALMTRGIFAAVARESAEKAGGR
;
A
#
# COMPACT_ATOMS: atom_id res chain seq x y z
N MET A 1 -10.93 -24.05 15.31
CA MET A 1 -10.31 -23.01 14.47
C MET A 1 -11.08 -21.75 14.77
N GLY A 2 -10.42 -20.67 15.15
CA GLY A 2 -11.10 -19.42 15.47
C GLY A 2 -11.40 -18.60 14.22
N ALA A 3 -12.03 -17.43 14.42
CA ALA A 3 -12.57 -16.61 13.32
C ALA A 3 -11.52 -16.12 12.31
N VAL A 4 -10.28 -15.84 12.76
CA VAL A 4 -9.19 -15.39 11.85
C VAL A 4 -8.70 -16.52 10.97
N LEU A 5 -8.45 -17.70 11.55
CA LEU A 5 -7.97 -18.86 10.78
C LEU A 5 -9.05 -19.43 9.87
N GLU A 6 -10.32 -19.36 10.27
CA GLU A 6 -11.44 -19.72 9.38
C GLU A 6 -11.54 -18.73 8.19
N LEU A 7 -11.38 -17.44 8.44
CA LEU A 7 -11.32 -16.43 7.39
C LEU A 7 -10.12 -16.67 6.47
N ALA A 8 -8.96 -17.05 7.00
CA ALA A 8 -7.78 -17.41 6.21
C ALA A 8 -8.03 -18.56 5.24
N GLU A 9 -8.77 -19.58 5.65
CA GLU A 9 -9.18 -20.67 4.76
C GLU A 9 -10.12 -20.20 3.64
N ARG A 10 -11.02 -19.26 3.94
CA ARG A 10 -11.91 -18.66 2.92
C ARG A 10 -11.12 -17.81 1.92
N PHE A 11 -10.13 -17.05 2.37
CA PHE A 11 -9.20 -16.33 1.50
C PHE A 11 -8.45 -17.30 0.58
N TRP A 12 -7.92 -18.39 1.13
CA TRP A 12 -7.20 -19.40 0.36
C TRP A 12 -8.06 -20.04 -0.73
N ARG A 13 -9.33 -20.28 -0.46
CA ARG A 13 -10.28 -20.87 -1.43
C ARG A 13 -10.79 -19.85 -2.45
N GLY A 14 -10.40 -18.58 -2.36
CA GLY A 14 -10.90 -17.51 -3.23
C GLY A 14 -12.38 -17.17 -3.01
N GLU A 15 -12.91 -17.48 -1.82
CA GLU A 15 -14.28 -17.12 -1.42
C GLU A 15 -14.41 -15.65 -1.05
N VAL A 16 -13.31 -15.00 -0.65
CA VAL A 16 -13.22 -13.57 -0.41
C VAL A 16 -12.59 -12.91 -1.63
N ARG A 17 -13.19 -11.84 -2.15
CA ARG A 17 -12.77 -11.21 -3.41
C ARG A 17 -12.90 -9.69 -3.37
N GLY A 18 -12.21 -9.03 -4.30
CA GLY A 18 -12.31 -7.59 -4.49
C GLY A 18 -11.96 -6.80 -3.22
N PRO A 19 -12.69 -5.71 -2.92
CA PRO A 19 -12.38 -4.84 -1.79
C PRO A 19 -12.39 -5.51 -0.41
N ASP A 20 -13.06 -6.67 -0.28
CA ASP A 20 -13.11 -7.40 0.99
C ASP A 20 -11.76 -8.05 1.35
N LEU A 21 -10.85 -8.25 0.37
CA LEU A 21 -9.48 -8.73 0.62
C LEU A 21 -8.63 -7.77 1.48
N VAL A 22 -8.96 -6.48 1.46
CA VAL A 22 -8.26 -5.45 2.24
C VAL A 22 -9.09 -4.91 3.41
N ARG A 23 -10.24 -5.55 3.68
CA ARG A 23 -11.16 -5.11 4.73
C ARG A 23 -10.83 -5.75 6.07
N ALA A 24 -10.56 -4.91 7.08
CA ALA A 24 -10.39 -5.36 8.45
C ALA A 24 -11.72 -5.81 9.08
N THR A 25 -11.72 -6.94 9.76
CA THR A 25 -12.90 -7.44 10.50
C THR A 25 -12.90 -7.03 11.97
N GLY A 26 -11.76 -6.63 12.51
CA GLY A 26 -11.57 -6.42 13.94
C GLY A 26 -11.50 -7.71 14.76
N ALA A 27 -11.41 -8.87 14.11
CA ALA A 27 -11.29 -10.15 14.78
C ALA A 27 -9.97 -10.27 15.56
N VAL A 28 -10.03 -10.91 16.70
CA VAL A 28 -8.89 -11.15 17.59
C VAL A 28 -8.83 -12.63 17.90
N GLU A 29 -7.68 -13.27 17.67
CA GLU A 29 -7.50 -14.71 17.88
C GLU A 29 -6.08 -15.04 18.31
N GLU A 30 -5.92 -15.94 19.26
CA GLU A 30 -4.64 -16.60 19.52
C GLU A 30 -4.42 -17.66 18.43
N ILE A 31 -3.71 -17.26 17.36
CA ILE A 31 -3.50 -18.09 16.14
C ILE A 31 -2.51 -19.23 16.32
N ALA A 32 -1.70 -19.16 17.37
CA ALA A 32 -0.81 -20.21 17.83
C ALA A 32 -0.55 -19.98 19.34
N PRO A 33 -0.19 -21.01 20.14
CA PRO A 33 0.06 -20.82 21.58
C PRO A 33 1.02 -19.66 21.85
N GLY A 34 0.56 -18.66 22.63
CA GLY A 34 1.33 -17.45 22.95
C GLY A 34 1.46 -16.43 21.80
N VAL A 35 0.65 -16.52 20.74
CA VAL A 35 0.65 -15.61 19.59
C VAL A 35 -0.75 -15.08 19.34
N LEU A 36 -1.02 -13.86 19.78
CA LEU A 36 -2.27 -13.16 19.50
C LEU A 36 -2.15 -12.42 18.18
N PHE A 37 -3.16 -12.54 17.33
CA PHE A 37 -3.31 -11.79 16.10
C PHE A 37 -4.55 -10.88 16.18
N VAL A 38 -4.35 -9.60 15.93
CA VAL A 38 -5.42 -8.60 15.83
C VAL A 38 -5.59 -8.22 14.36
N HIS A 39 -6.68 -8.68 13.75
CA HIS A 39 -7.01 -8.39 12.35
C HIS A 39 -7.55 -6.96 12.23
N ALA A 40 -6.67 -6.02 11.96
CA ALA A 40 -6.96 -4.60 11.77
C ALA A 40 -6.65 -4.15 10.33
N PHE A 41 -6.77 -2.86 10.02
CA PHE A 41 -6.33 -2.34 8.71
C PHE A 41 -4.85 -2.67 8.49
N ALA A 42 -3.98 -2.33 9.43
CA ALA A 42 -2.68 -2.96 9.57
C ALA A 42 -2.72 -3.84 10.83
N ASN A 43 -2.32 -5.08 10.70
CA ASN A 43 -2.40 -6.08 11.73
C ASN A 43 -1.41 -5.82 12.86
N VAL A 44 -1.75 -6.28 14.06
CA VAL A 44 -0.84 -6.30 15.19
C VAL A 44 -0.71 -7.73 15.69
N THR A 45 0.51 -8.18 15.89
CA THR A 45 0.76 -9.49 16.48
C THR A 45 1.45 -9.32 17.83
N ALA A 46 0.87 -9.88 18.89
CA ALA A 46 1.47 -9.90 20.22
C ALA A 46 2.02 -11.30 20.53
N LEU A 47 3.27 -11.34 20.96
CA LEU A 47 3.98 -12.56 21.35
C LEU A 47 4.16 -12.57 22.87
N ARG A 48 3.75 -13.66 23.52
CA ARG A 48 4.01 -13.88 24.95
C ARG A 48 5.42 -14.39 25.14
N THR A 49 6.14 -13.79 26.08
CA THR A 49 7.49 -14.20 26.48
C THR A 49 7.62 -14.24 27.99
N ASP A 50 8.68 -14.85 28.52
CA ASP A 50 8.94 -14.88 29.98
C ASP A 50 9.28 -13.49 30.56
N ALA A 51 9.60 -12.51 29.72
CA ALA A 51 9.95 -11.14 30.11
C ALA A 51 8.85 -10.11 29.79
N GLY A 52 7.65 -10.56 29.42
CA GLY A 52 6.54 -9.70 28.99
C GLY A 52 6.14 -9.91 27.54
N LEU A 53 5.43 -8.97 26.97
CA LEU A 53 4.94 -9.06 25.58
C LEU A 53 5.92 -8.43 24.60
N VAL A 54 5.94 -8.96 23.37
CA VAL A 54 6.57 -8.35 22.20
C VAL A 54 5.47 -8.08 21.17
N LEU A 55 5.38 -6.85 20.65
CA LEU A 55 4.52 -6.54 19.52
C LEU A 55 5.34 -6.57 18.22
N VAL A 56 4.80 -7.21 17.20
CA VAL A 56 5.21 -7.03 15.80
C VAL A 56 4.17 -6.12 15.16
N ASP A 57 4.60 -4.93 14.80
CA ASP A 57 3.81 -3.74 14.52
C ASP A 57 2.88 -3.32 15.67
N THR A 58 2.42 -2.08 15.63
CA THR A 58 1.61 -1.52 16.71
C THR A 58 0.23 -1.05 16.23
N GLY A 59 0.01 -1.09 14.91
CA GLY A 59 -1.25 -0.70 14.31
C GLY A 59 -1.38 0.81 14.05
N ASN A 60 -2.56 1.18 13.61
CA ASN A 60 -2.93 2.52 13.18
C ASN A 60 -3.31 3.42 14.37
N TYR A 61 -2.97 4.69 14.29
CA TYR A 61 -3.33 5.71 15.29
C TYR A 61 -4.85 5.82 15.57
N ARG A 62 -5.71 5.53 14.59
CA ARG A 62 -7.18 5.57 14.75
C ARG A 62 -7.74 4.36 15.48
N ALA A 63 -7.04 3.22 15.41
CA ALA A 63 -7.45 1.96 16.01
C ALA A 63 -6.67 1.61 17.28
N ARG A 64 -5.69 2.45 17.69
CA ARG A 64 -4.73 2.15 18.76
C ARG A 64 -5.38 1.74 20.09
N ASP A 65 -6.47 2.41 20.49
CA ASP A 65 -7.13 2.12 21.76
C ASP A 65 -7.87 0.77 21.72
N LYS A 66 -8.44 0.42 20.55
CA LYS A 66 -9.05 -0.91 20.33
C LYS A 66 -8.00 -2.01 20.31
N THR A 67 -6.88 -1.78 19.63
CA THR A 67 -5.74 -2.71 19.59
C THR A 67 -5.17 -2.91 20.99
N PHE A 68 -4.95 -1.83 21.74
CA PHE A 68 -4.51 -1.89 23.12
C PHE A 68 -5.47 -2.71 23.99
N ALA A 69 -6.77 -2.44 23.92
CA ALA A 69 -7.78 -3.18 24.67
C ALA A 69 -7.81 -4.67 24.29
N ALA A 70 -7.66 -5.01 23.01
CA ALA A 70 -7.60 -6.40 22.55
C ALA A 70 -6.38 -7.14 23.12
N VAL A 71 -5.20 -6.54 23.07
CA VAL A 71 -3.98 -7.12 23.64
C VAL A 71 -4.11 -7.27 25.16
N ARG A 72 -4.65 -6.28 25.87
CA ARG A 72 -4.83 -6.31 27.31
C ARG A 72 -5.92 -7.27 27.77
N GLY A 73 -6.93 -7.50 26.93
CA GLY A 73 -7.93 -8.55 27.17
C GLY A 73 -7.36 -9.97 27.07
N TRP A 74 -6.25 -10.13 26.34
CA TRP A 74 -5.55 -11.40 26.19
C TRP A 74 -4.46 -11.60 27.24
N ASP A 75 -3.64 -10.56 27.51
CA ASP A 75 -2.54 -10.66 28.46
C ASP A 75 -2.23 -9.30 29.12
N GLY A 76 -2.15 -9.30 30.45
CA GLY A 76 -1.84 -8.12 31.26
C GLY A 76 -0.35 -7.90 31.53
N ALA A 77 0.56 -8.74 31.00
CA ALA A 77 1.99 -8.59 31.20
C ALA A 77 2.54 -7.29 30.59
N PRO A 78 3.62 -6.71 31.17
CA PRO A 78 4.26 -5.53 30.61
C PRO A 78 4.62 -5.72 29.13
N LEU A 79 4.54 -4.67 28.31
CA LEU A 79 5.14 -4.66 26.98
C LEU A 79 6.66 -4.53 27.15
N ALA A 80 7.42 -5.54 26.71
CA ALA A 80 8.88 -5.56 26.76
C ALA A 80 9.50 -4.91 25.53
N ALA A 81 8.91 -5.13 24.34
CA ALA A 81 9.36 -4.48 23.10
C ALA A 81 8.23 -4.36 22.08
N ALA A 82 8.37 -3.37 21.19
CA ALA A 82 7.64 -3.25 19.95
C ALA A 82 8.63 -3.25 18.77
N VAL A 83 8.36 -4.04 17.75
CA VAL A 83 9.16 -4.11 16.52
C VAL A 83 8.34 -3.50 15.40
N TYR A 84 8.86 -2.47 14.76
CA TYR A 84 8.28 -1.93 13.53
C TYR A 84 8.80 -2.67 12.32
N THR A 85 7.90 -3.28 11.54
CA THR A 85 8.30 -3.84 10.24
C THR A 85 8.75 -2.74 9.31
N HIS A 86 8.11 -1.59 9.36
CA HIS A 86 8.48 -0.38 8.63
C HIS A 86 7.76 0.86 9.22
N GLY A 87 8.12 2.04 8.77
CA GLY A 87 7.64 3.30 9.35
C GLY A 87 6.34 3.85 8.73
N HIS A 88 5.46 3.04 8.13
CA HIS A 88 4.12 3.50 7.78
C HIS A 88 3.29 3.76 9.03
N VAL A 89 2.41 4.75 8.95
CA VAL A 89 1.62 5.24 10.10
C VAL A 89 0.60 4.24 10.62
N ASP A 90 0.21 3.30 9.81
CA ASP A 90 -0.70 2.22 10.16
C ASP A 90 0.02 1.04 10.85
N HIS A 91 1.33 0.96 10.79
CA HIS A 91 2.16 -0.03 11.48
C HIS A 91 2.81 0.50 12.76
N ALA A 92 3.19 1.78 12.78
CA ALA A 92 4.05 2.33 13.83
C ALA A 92 3.35 3.32 14.79
N CYS A 93 2.09 3.70 14.55
CA CYS A 93 1.44 4.77 15.34
C CYS A 93 0.44 4.27 16.40
N GLY A 94 0.40 2.99 16.70
CA GLY A 94 -0.47 2.41 17.72
C GLY A 94 0.17 2.26 19.11
N LEU A 95 1.45 2.58 19.27
CA LEU A 95 2.21 2.36 20.50
C LEU A 95 1.85 3.24 21.70
N PRO A 96 1.39 4.50 21.58
CA PRO A 96 1.22 5.43 22.70
C PRO A 96 0.43 4.91 23.89
N PRO A 97 -0.67 4.16 23.78
CA PRO A 97 -1.38 3.61 24.96
C PRO A 97 -0.52 2.67 25.80
N PHE A 98 0.36 1.89 25.18
CA PHE A 98 1.28 0.98 25.89
C PHE A 98 2.39 1.75 26.62
N LEU A 99 2.89 2.84 26.04
CA LEU A 99 3.88 3.71 26.68
C LEU A 99 3.27 4.42 27.90
N GLU A 100 2.05 4.90 27.77
CA GLU A 100 1.34 5.56 28.87
C GLU A 100 1.02 4.58 29.99
N GLU A 101 0.62 3.35 29.67
CA GLU A 101 0.41 2.31 30.67
C GLU A 101 1.73 1.98 31.41
N ALA A 102 2.84 1.80 30.68
CA ALA A 102 4.14 1.53 31.30
C ALA A 102 4.52 2.66 32.28
N ARG A 103 4.33 3.92 31.86
CA ARG A 103 4.57 5.10 32.74
C ARG A 103 3.69 5.09 33.96
N THR A 104 2.39 4.85 33.81
CA THR A 104 1.41 4.90 34.90
C THR A 104 1.61 3.76 35.92
N ARG A 105 2.01 2.58 35.42
CA ARG A 105 2.28 1.41 36.25
C ARG A 105 3.72 1.32 36.79
N SER A 106 4.54 2.32 36.49
CA SER A 106 5.98 2.32 36.82
C SER A 106 6.71 1.08 36.25
N TRP A 107 6.30 0.59 35.13
CA TRP A 107 6.98 -0.47 34.38
C TRP A 107 8.15 0.09 33.57
N PRO A 108 9.16 -0.73 33.26
CA PRO A 108 10.18 -0.33 32.29
C PRO A 108 9.55 0.13 30.96
N ARG A 109 10.12 1.18 30.38
CA ARG A 109 9.70 1.62 29.05
C ARG A 109 9.99 0.52 28.03
N PRO A 110 9.02 0.12 27.18
CA PRO A 110 9.24 -0.86 26.14
C PRO A 110 10.37 -0.44 25.18
N ARG A 111 11.19 -1.36 24.75
CA ARG A 111 12.17 -1.12 23.66
C ARG A 111 11.41 -0.95 22.34
N ILE A 112 11.84 -0.01 21.52
CA ILE A 112 11.28 0.19 20.19
C ILE A 112 12.37 -0.19 19.19
N VAL A 113 12.16 -1.28 18.47
CA VAL A 113 13.13 -1.84 17.52
C VAL A 113 12.67 -1.58 16.09
N GLY A 114 13.55 -1.08 15.23
CA GLY A 114 13.24 -0.85 13.82
C GLY A 114 14.50 -0.62 12.99
N HIS A 115 14.36 -0.74 11.67
CA HIS A 115 15.47 -0.38 10.78
C HIS A 115 15.82 1.12 10.94
N ARG A 116 17.09 1.48 10.80
CA ARG A 116 17.57 2.85 10.99
C ARG A 116 16.84 3.90 10.13
N ASP A 117 16.35 3.50 8.96
CA ASP A 117 15.66 4.41 8.03
C ASP A 117 14.18 4.66 8.41
N VAL A 118 13.63 3.97 9.42
CA VAL A 118 12.33 4.30 10.03
C VAL A 118 12.36 5.73 10.58
N ALA A 119 13.45 6.13 11.25
CA ALA A 119 13.61 7.48 11.76
C ALA A 119 13.59 8.52 10.62
N ARG A 120 14.32 8.26 9.52
CA ARG A 120 14.31 9.13 8.33
C ARG A 120 12.93 9.24 7.70
N ARG A 121 12.15 8.16 7.69
CA ARG A 121 10.77 8.17 7.21
C ARG A 121 9.88 9.04 8.09
N PHE A 122 9.97 8.94 9.40
CA PHE A 122 9.22 9.79 10.31
C PHE A 122 9.57 11.28 10.13
N ASP A 123 10.85 11.63 9.96
CA ASP A 123 11.27 13.00 9.67
C ASP A 123 10.70 13.50 8.34
N ARG A 124 10.72 12.68 7.29
CA ARG A 124 10.09 12.99 6.01
C ARG A 124 8.59 13.20 6.17
N TYR A 125 7.89 12.35 6.91
CA TYR A 125 6.46 12.49 7.16
C TYR A 125 6.12 13.76 7.95
N ARG A 126 6.92 14.14 8.93
CA ARG A 126 6.76 15.42 9.62
C ARG A 126 6.91 16.60 8.65
N ALA A 127 7.93 16.58 7.82
CA ALA A 127 8.18 17.63 6.84
C ALA A 127 7.07 17.76 5.78
N THR A 128 6.41 16.66 5.46
CA THR A 128 5.39 16.60 4.38
C THR A 128 4.00 16.21 4.90
N ALA A 129 3.69 16.45 6.18
CA ALA A 129 2.44 16.03 6.79
C ALA A 129 1.19 16.55 6.06
N PRO A 130 1.07 17.83 5.68
CA PRO A 130 -0.08 18.32 4.92
C PRO A 130 -0.23 17.62 3.56
N TRP A 131 0.87 17.40 2.85
CA TRP A 131 0.86 16.70 1.56
C TRP A 131 0.42 15.24 1.72
N ASN A 132 0.95 14.52 2.72
CA ASN A 132 0.50 13.15 3.01
C ASN A 132 -0.99 13.10 3.39
N GLY A 133 -1.49 14.10 4.11
CA GLY A 133 -2.92 14.25 4.39
C GLY A 133 -3.75 14.34 3.10
N LEU A 134 -3.34 15.18 2.16
CA LEU A 134 -4.03 15.38 0.88
C LEU A 134 -4.04 14.11 0.00
N ILE A 135 -2.88 13.45 -0.18
CA ILE A 135 -2.82 12.25 -1.03
C ILE A 135 -3.60 11.07 -0.43
N ASN A 136 -3.62 10.93 0.90
CA ASN A 136 -4.43 9.90 1.56
C ASN A 136 -5.93 10.25 1.53
N ALA A 137 -6.30 11.53 1.62
CA ALA A 137 -7.68 11.98 1.43
C ALA A 137 -8.21 11.59 0.04
N ARG A 138 -7.41 11.78 -1.01
CA ARG A 138 -7.76 11.33 -2.37
C ARG A 138 -7.93 9.81 -2.44
N GLN A 139 -6.96 9.05 -1.92
CA GLN A 139 -6.93 7.60 -2.02
C GLN A 139 -8.07 6.91 -1.27
N PHE A 140 -8.38 7.38 -0.05
CA PHE A 140 -9.31 6.71 0.86
C PHE A 140 -10.64 7.44 1.05
N SER A 141 -10.86 8.57 0.38
CA SER A 141 -12.07 9.41 0.53
C SER A 141 -12.33 9.81 1.98
N ILE A 142 -11.28 10.24 2.68
CA ILE A 142 -11.31 10.68 4.09
C ILE A 142 -10.93 12.16 4.20
N ALA A 143 -11.19 12.78 5.35
CA ALA A 143 -10.70 14.13 5.63
C ALA A 143 -9.16 14.16 5.61
N PRO A 144 -8.53 15.20 5.05
CA PRO A 144 -7.08 15.33 5.00
C PRO A 144 -6.51 15.53 6.40
N TRP A 145 -5.75 14.53 6.85
CA TRP A 145 -5.05 14.55 8.13
C TRP A 145 -3.86 13.60 8.10
N TRP A 146 -2.78 13.96 8.80
CA TRP A 146 -1.59 13.12 8.94
C TRP A 146 -0.93 13.35 10.30
N PRO A 147 -0.41 12.31 10.97
CA PRO A 147 0.28 12.49 12.25
C PRO A 147 1.60 13.25 12.09
N THR A 148 1.98 14.00 13.13
CA THR A 148 3.25 14.75 13.21
C THR A 148 4.10 14.30 14.39
N ALA A 149 3.55 13.48 15.29
CA ALA A 149 4.26 12.88 16.42
C ALA A 149 4.47 11.39 16.17
N TYR A 150 5.68 10.91 16.44
CA TYR A 150 6.10 9.53 16.24
C TYR A 150 6.94 9.05 17.40
N ASP A 151 6.81 7.76 17.74
CA ASP A 151 7.68 7.07 18.68
C ASP A 151 8.85 6.46 17.93
N TYR A 152 9.99 7.14 17.94
CA TYR A 152 11.19 6.73 17.20
C TYR A 152 11.78 5.43 17.78
N PRO A 153 12.33 4.52 16.94
CA PRO A 153 13.10 3.39 17.42
C PRO A 153 14.28 3.84 18.28
N ASP A 154 14.44 3.19 19.45
CA ASP A 154 15.61 3.36 20.33
C ASP A 154 16.68 2.29 20.07
N THR A 155 16.32 1.19 19.44
CA THR A 155 17.21 0.13 18.98
C THR A 155 17.13 0.04 17.46
N THR A 156 18.23 0.38 16.78
CA THR A 156 18.25 0.41 15.32
C THR A 156 19.36 -0.46 14.75
N TYR A 157 19.17 -0.93 13.51
CA TYR A 157 20.13 -1.74 12.75
C TYR A 157 20.10 -1.39 11.27
N ALA A 158 21.09 -1.86 10.49
CA ALA A 158 21.19 -1.60 9.06
C ALA A 158 20.69 -2.77 8.21
N ASP A 159 21.19 -3.99 8.47
CA ASP A 159 20.95 -5.15 7.61
C ASP A 159 20.16 -6.24 8.34
N THR A 160 20.70 -6.72 9.46
CA THR A 160 20.08 -7.76 10.29
C THR A 160 20.17 -7.41 11.76
N HIS A 161 19.22 -7.94 12.54
CA HIS A 161 19.23 -7.85 14.00
C HIS A 161 18.66 -9.12 14.59
N ARG A 162 19.22 -9.57 15.72
CA ARG A 162 18.66 -10.66 16.51
C ARG A 162 18.10 -10.10 17.81
N LEU A 163 16.78 -10.21 17.96
CA LEU A 163 16.08 -9.78 19.16
C LEU A 163 15.80 -10.97 20.05
N GLU A 164 16.38 -10.98 21.24
CA GLU A 164 16.14 -12.00 22.26
C GLU A 164 15.44 -11.38 23.46
N ILE A 165 14.26 -11.90 23.82
CA ILE A 165 13.44 -11.44 24.92
C ILE A 165 12.70 -12.64 25.54
N GLY A 166 12.94 -12.92 26.82
CA GLY A 166 12.19 -13.91 27.58
C GLY A 166 12.02 -15.26 26.88
N GLY A 167 13.10 -15.82 26.34
CA GLY A 167 13.13 -17.11 25.65
C GLY A 167 12.66 -17.06 24.17
N VAL A 168 12.17 -15.92 23.69
CA VAL A 168 11.85 -15.73 22.27
C VAL A 168 13.03 -15.11 21.56
N ALA A 169 13.47 -15.74 20.46
CA ALA A 169 14.53 -15.24 19.57
C ALA A 169 13.97 -15.01 18.18
N LEU A 170 13.98 -13.75 17.74
CA LEU A 170 13.53 -13.30 16.43
C LEU A 170 14.72 -12.83 15.60
N GLU A 171 14.80 -13.28 14.37
CA GLU A 171 15.76 -12.80 13.37
C GLU A 171 15.07 -11.75 12.51
N LEU A 172 15.55 -10.51 12.55
CA LEU A 172 15.06 -9.38 11.79
C LEU A 172 15.99 -9.17 10.58
N THR A 173 15.43 -9.05 9.40
CA THR A 173 16.20 -8.83 8.17
C THR A 173 15.61 -7.65 7.41
N HIS A 174 16.45 -6.65 7.15
CA HIS A 174 16.08 -5.54 6.29
C HIS A 174 15.93 -5.99 4.84
N ALA A 175 14.90 -5.46 4.16
CA ALA A 175 14.73 -5.63 2.72
C ALA A 175 13.91 -4.46 2.18
N ARG A 176 14.41 -3.77 1.16
CA ARG A 176 13.60 -2.78 0.46
C ARG A 176 12.52 -3.49 -0.36
N GLY A 177 11.36 -2.92 -0.39
CA GLY A 177 10.21 -3.44 -1.13
C GLY A 177 9.17 -2.35 -1.30
N GLU A 178 8.07 -2.44 -0.56
CA GLU A 178 7.09 -1.37 -0.49
C GLU A 178 7.70 -0.08 0.03
N THR A 179 8.66 -0.19 0.92
CA THR A 179 9.38 0.93 1.50
C THR A 179 10.88 0.68 1.55
N ASP A 180 11.66 1.76 1.76
CA ASP A 180 13.11 1.75 1.89
C ASP A 180 13.62 1.30 3.26
N ASP A 181 12.75 1.22 4.26
CA ASP A 181 13.03 0.89 5.66
C ASP A 181 12.42 -0.44 6.13
N HIS A 182 11.95 -1.26 5.19
CA HIS A 182 11.16 -2.45 5.52
C HIS A 182 12.01 -3.56 6.12
N THR A 183 11.40 -4.35 7.03
CA THR A 183 11.98 -5.50 7.73
C THR A 183 10.97 -6.64 7.78
N TRP A 184 11.44 -7.86 7.54
CA TRP A 184 10.69 -9.07 7.85
C TRP A 184 11.35 -9.81 9.01
N LEU A 185 10.54 -10.56 9.78
CA LEU A 185 11.01 -11.27 10.96
C LEU A 185 10.81 -12.77 10.77
N TRP A 186 11.82 -13.53 11.21
CA TRP A 186 11.78 -14.98 11.29
C TRP A 186 11.89 -15.45 12.73
N TRP A 187 10.98 -16.33 13.14
CA TRP A 187 11.00 -17.02 14.43
C TRP A 187 11.34 -18.50 14.20
N PRO A 188 12.65 -18.91 14.26
CA PRO A 188 13.09 -20.25 13.91
C PRO A 188 12.41 -21.35 14.71
N ALA A 189 12.32 -21.17 16.03
CA ALA A 189 11.77 -22.16 16.96
C ALA A 189 10.29 -22.49 16.67
N ARG A 190 9.56 -21.59 16.01
CA ARG A 190 8.12 -21.74 15.71
C ARG A 190 7.86 -21.86 14.19
N ARG A 191 8.90 -21.83 13.37
CA ARG A 191 8.80 -21.78 11.92
C ARG A 191 7.77 -20.74 11.44
N MET A 192 7.79 -19.57 12.09
CA MET A 192 6.85 -18.48 11.87
C MET A 192 7.52 -17.28 11.22
N LEU A 193 6.88 -16.73 10.22
CA LEU A 193 7.37 -15.62 9.42
C LEU A 193 6.42 -14.42 9.56
N PHE A 194 6.96 -13.23 9.87
CA PHE A 194 6.22 -11.98 9.88
C PHE A 194 6.73 -11.13 8.72
N THR A 195 5.88 -10.86 7.75
CA THR A 195 6.29 -10.26 6.49
C THR A 195 6.09 -8.75 6.43
N GLY A 196 5.38 -8.16 7.40
CA GLY A 196 4.87 -6.81 7.20
C GLY A 196 4.15 -6.73 5.85
N ASP A 197 4.40 -5.69 5.09
CA ASP A 197 3.76 -5.44 3.79
C ASP A 197 4.48 -6.08 2.60
N LEU A 198 5.54 -6.89 2.85
CA LEU A 198 6.16 -7.65 1.77
C LEU A 198 5.27 -8.79 1.26
N PHE A 199 4.25 -9.19 2.01
CA PHE A 199 3.16 -10.01 1.53
C PHE A 199 1.84 -9.55 2.12
N PHE A 200 0.84 -9.42 1.28
CA PHE A 200 -0.57 -9.29 1.63
C PHE A 200 -1.46 -9.83 0.50
N TRP A 201 -2.76 -9.99 0.77
CA TRP A 201 -3.66 -10.79 -0.07
C TRP A 201 -4.14 -10.10 -1.36
N VAL A 202 -3.31 -9.23 -1.95
CA VAL A 202 -3.57 -8.58 -3.25
C VAL A 202 -2.26 -8.40 -4.00
N ALA A 203 -2.31 -7.97 -5.24
CA ALA A 203 -1.11 -7.62 -6.01
C ALA A 203 -0.23 -6.62 -5.24
N PRO A 204 1.10 -6.81 -5.25
CA PRO A 204 2.03 -5.96 -4.51
C PRO A 204 1.86 -4.48 -4.79
N ASN A 205 1.81 -3.68 -3.73
CA ASN A 205 1.75 -2.22 -3.82
C ASN A 205 3.13 -1.65 -4.20
N ALA A 206 3.64 -2.09 -5.36
CA ALA A 206 4.97 -1.74 -5.85
C ALA A 206 4.98 -0.58 -6.84
N GLY A 207 3.83 0.00 -7.16
CA GLY A 207 3.67 1.06 -8.14
C GLY A 207 3.22 2.40 -7.58
N ASN A 208 2.30 2.43 -6.71
CA ASN A 208 1.55 3.56 -6.13
C ASN A 208 1.83 4.97 -6.72
N PRO A 209 0.92 5.54 -7.52
CA PRO A 209 1.18 6.78 -8.29
C PRO A 209 1.40 8.02 -7.42
N GLN A 210 1.02 7.99 -6.15
CA GLN A 210 1.11 9.14 -5.23
C GLN A 210 2.19 8.98 -4.15
N LYS A 211 2.99 7.90 -4.18
CA LYS A 211 3.99 7.61 -3.14
C LYS A 211 5.42 7.68 -3.69
N VAL A 212 6.37 7.62 -2.78
CA VAL A 212 7.79 7.56 -3.10
C VAL A 212 8.17 6.25 -3.79
N GLN A 213 9.42 6.17 -4.26
CA GLN A 213 9.96 5.00 -4.95
C GLN A 213 9.73 3.71 -4.17
N ARG A 214 9.42 2.62 -4.89
CA ARG A 214 9.31 1.25 -4.43
C ARG A 214 10.25 0.36 -5.23
N TYR A 215 10.57 -0.81 -4.74
CA TYR A 215 11.73 -1.58 -5.16
C TYR A 215 11.33 -3.01 -5.52
N ALA A 216 10.81 -3.21 -6.74
CA ALA A 216 10.23 -4.49 -7.16
C ALA A 216 11.24 -5.65 -7.12
N ALA A 217 12.49 -5.44 -7.60
CA ALA A 217 13.54 -6.47 -7.58
C ALA A 217 13.96 -6.89 -6.18
N GLU A 218 14.25 -5.91 -5.34
CA GLU A 218 14.68 -6.20 -3.96
C GLU A 218 13.52 -6.83 -3.16
N TRP A 219 12.28 -6.43 -3.45
CA TRP A 219 11.08 -7.06 -2.87
C TRP A 219 11.01 -8.53 -3.27
N ALA A 220 11.13 -8.84 -4.56
CA ALA A 220 11.13 -10.22 -5.06
C ALA A 220 12.25 -11.06 -4.44
N ALA A 221 13.46 -10.50 -4.35
CA ALA A 221 14.60 -11.17 -3.70
C ALA A 221 14.33 -11.48 -2.21
N ALA A 222 13.68 -10.55 -1.49
CA ALA A 222 13.26 -10.77 -0.11
C ALA A 222 12.22 -11.91 0.01
N LEU A 223 11.24 -11.95 -0.89
CA LEU A 223 10.23 -13.04 -0.94
C LEU A 223 10.89 -14.41 -1.19
N ARG A 224 11.87 -14.49 -2.11
CA ARG A 224 12.65 -15.70 -2.34
C ARG A 224 13.44 -16.14 -1.09
N ALA A 225 14.07 -15.17 -0.41
CA ALA A 225 14.78 -15.44 0.84
C ALA A 225 13.85 -15.93 1.95
N MET A 226 12.66 -15.36 2.06
CA MET A 226 11.62 -15.80 2.99
C MET A 226 11.11 -17.21 2.66
N ALA A 227 10.85 -17.52 1.38
CA ALA A 227 10.40 -18.84 0.93
C ALA A 227 11.42 -19.95 1.29
N ALA A 228 12.72 -19.65 1.22
CA ALA A 228 13.79 -20.56 1.58
C ALA A 228 13.83 -20.90 3.09
N ARG A 229 13.18 -20.12 3.98
CA ARG A 229 13.11 -20.43 5.42
C ARG A 229 12.21 -21.62 5.74
N GLY A 230 11.30 -22.01 4.85
CA GLY A 230 10.39 -23.11 5.05
C GLY A 230 9.39 -22.87 6.19
N ALA A 231 8.87 -21.67 6.30
CA ALA A 231 7.91 -21.30 7.33
C ALA A 231 6.62 -22.12 7.22
N GLU A 232 6.00 -22.44 8.37
CA GLU A 232 4.72 -23.15 8.46
C GLU A 232 3.55 -22.19 8.72
N LEU A 233 3.84 -21.00 9.22
CA LEU A 233 2.88 -19.93 9.43
C LEU A 233 3.49 -18.59 8.97
N LEU A 234 2.81 -17.92 8.07
CA LEU A 234 3.13 -16.56 7.63
C LEU A 234 2.07 -15.61 8.20
N VAL A 235 2.54 -14.56 8.86
CA VAL A 235 1.73 -13.51 9.48
C VAL A 235 1.99 -12.20 8.75
N PRO A 236 1.03 -11.72 7.92
CA PRO A 236 1.23 -10.52 7.10
C PRO A 236 0.89 -9.23 7.87
N GLY A 237 1.35 -8.09 7.36
CA GLY A 237 0.98 -6.77 7.86
C GLY A 237 -0.49 -6.41 7.57
N HIS A 238 -1.07 -6.94 6.50
CA HIS A 238 -2.47 -6.77 6.12
C HIS A 238 -3.13 -8.10 5.74
N GLY A 239 -4.44 -8.20 5.97
CA GLY A 239 -5.22 -9.39 5.68
C GLY A 239 -5.02 -10.49 6.73
N VAL A 240 -5.06 -11.74 6.34
CA VAL A 240 -5.08 -12.90 7.25
C VAL A 240 -3.82 -13.76 7.14
N PRO A 241 -3.48 -14.57 8.16
CA PRO A 241 -2.33 -15.48 8.12
C PRO A 241 -2.43 -16.51 6.98
N VAL A 242 -1.28 -17.00 6.52
CA VAL A 242 -1.18 -18.16 5.62
C VAL A 242 -0.66 -19.36 6.40
N VAL A 243 -1.43 -20.45 6.44
CA VAL A 243 -1.14 -21.64 7.24
C VAL A 243 -0.71 -22.78 6.34
N GLY A 244 0.42 -23.41 6.67
CA GLY A 244 0.98 -24.57 6.00
C GLY A 244 2.15 -24.24 5.09
N ALA A 245 3.27 -24.98 5.24
CA ALA A 245 4.53 -24.72 4.57
C ALA A 245 4.42 -24.66 3.04
N GLY A 246 3.60 -25.52 2.43
CA GLY A 246 3.37 -25.51 0.99
C GLY A 246 2.69 -24.23 0.52
N ARG A 247 1.66 -23.78 1.24
CA ARG A 247 0.93 -22.53 0.92
C ARG A 247 1.80 -21.30 1.13
N VAL A 248 2.55 -21.26 2.23
CA VAL A 248 3.50 -20.15 2.52
C VAL A 248 4.53 -20.04 1.42
N ARG A 249 5.15 -21.16 1.02
CA ARG A 249 6.09 -21.17 -0.10
C ARG A 249 5.42 -20.66 -1.38
N GLN A 250 4.25 -21.18 -1.71
CA GLN A 250 3.54 -20.82 -2.93
C GLN A 250 3.25 -19.33 -3.01
N VAL A 251 2.67 -18.71 -1.98
CA VAL A 251 2.34 -17.28 -2.03
C VAL A 251 3.58 -16.40 -2.15
N LEU A 252 4.69 -16.79 -1.53
CA LEU A 252 5.96 -16.06 -1.60
C LEU A 252 6.61 -16.20 -2.97
N GLU A 253 6.65 -17.41 -3.53
CA GLU A 253 7.25 -17.69 -4.85
C GLU A 253 6.42 -17.05 -5.98
N ASP A 254 5.10 -17.19 -5.97
CA ASP A 254 4.20 -16.60 -6.97
C ASP A 254 4.29 -15.07 -6.93
N THR A 255 4.33 -14.46 -5.74
CA THR A 255 4.45 -12.99 -5.60
C THR A 255 5.82 -12.50 -6.07
N ALA A 256 6.89 -13.25 -5.79
CA ALA A 256 8.23 -12.93 -6.29
C ALA A 256 8.27 -12.99 -7.83
N GLU A 257 7.74 -14.05 -8.44
CA GLU A 257 7.70 -14.19 -9.90
C GLU A 257 6.88 -13.08 -10.58
N TRP A 258 5.78 -12.68 -9.95
CA TRP A 258 4.94 -11.58 -10.42
C TRP A 258 5.74 -10.26 -10.51
N LEU A 259 6.49 -9.91 -9.46
CA LEU A 259 7.34 -8.73 -9.40
C LEU A 259 8.54 -8.84 -10.36
N GLU A 260 9.26 -9.97 -10.35
CA GLU A 260 10.41 -10.25 -11.21
C GLU A 260 10.04 -10.13 -12.70
N THR A 261 8.86 -10.60 -13.07
CA THR A 261 8.40 -10.55 -14.46
C THR A 261 8.13 -9.11 -14.90
N LEU A 262 7.39 -8.33 -14.11
CA LEU A 262 7.12 -6.91 -14.45
C LEU A 262 8.41 -6.11 -14.55
N GLU A 263 9.35 -6.32 -13.64
CA GLU A 263 10.63 -5.63 -13.68
C GLU A 263 11.48 -6.05 -14.88
N ARG A 264 11.74 -7.34 -15.06
CA ARG A 264 12.56 -7.88 -16.16
C ARG A 264 12.02 -7.44 -17.51
N GLU A 265 10.71 -7.57 -17.73
CA GLU A 265 10.09 -7.21 -18.99
C GLU A 265 10.13 -5.69 -19.25
N THR A 266 9.97 -4.88 -18.22
CA THR A 266 10.11 -3.42 -18.31
C THR A 266 11.53 -3.04 -18.68
N VAL A 267 12.53 -3.55 -17.95
CA VAL A 267 13.96 -3.25 -18.19
C VAL A 267 14.40 -3.74 -19.56
N ALA A 268 13.97 -4.93 -20.00
CA ALA A 268 14.29 -5.45 -21.31
C ALA A 268 13.82 -4.52 -22.44
N ARG A 269 12.61 -3.97 -22.34
CA ARG A 269 12.07 -3.02 -23.32
C ARG A 269 12.71 -1.65 -23.24
N MET A 270 13.03 -1.17 -22.03
CA MET A 270 13.84 0.04 -21.86
C MET A 270 15.19 -0.09 -22.59
N ASN A 271 15.88 -1.22 -22.41
CA ASN A 271 17.15 -1.50 -23.07
C ASN A 271 17.02 -1.62 -24.59
N ALA A 272 15.85 -1.99 -25.10
CA ALA A 272 15.53 -2.00 -26.54
C ALA A 272 15.11 -0.62 -27.07
N GLY A 273 15.05 0.41 -26.23
CA GLY A 273 14.70 1.78 -26.65
C GLY A 273 13.19 2.04 -26.78
N ALA A 274 12.34 1.19 -26.20
CA ALA A 274 10.89 1.41 -26.21
C ALA A 274 10.50 2.62 -25.34
N THR A 275 9.46 3.33 -25.78
CA THR A 275 8.86 4.41 -24.97
C THR A 275 8.07 3.84 -23.80
N LEU A 276 7.83 4.66 -22.77
CA LEU A 276 7.01 4.25 -21.63
C LEU A 276 5.59 3.79 -22.06
N GLU A 277 5.00 4.47 -23.04
CA GLU A 277 3.69 4.11 -23.60
C GLU A 277 3.69 2.70 -24.22
N GLN A 278 4.71 2.38 -25.03
CA GLN A 278 4.87 1.05 -25.62
C GLN A 278 5.05 -0.02 -24.53
N ILE A 279 5.87 0.25 -23.53
CA ILE A 279 6.09 -0.66 -22.40
C ILE A 279 4.78 -0.93 -21.65
N LEU A 280 4.01 0.11 -21.33
CA LEU A 280 2.72 -0.01 -20.68
C LEU A 280 1.69 -0.78 -21.50
N ALA A 281 1.76 -0.70 -22.83
CA ALA A 281 0.88 -1.44 -23.73
C ALA A 281 1.19 -2.94 -23.77
N GLU A 282 2.44 -3.35 -23.50
CA GLU A 282 2.93 -4.72 -23.71
C GLU A 282 3.19 -5.51 -22.43
N VAL A 283 3.75 -4.87 -21.38
CA VAL A 283 4.17 -5.56 -20.17
C VAL A 283 2.97 -5.99 -19.34
N ARG A 284 2.91 -7.27 -19.02
CA ARG A 284 1.85 -7.89 -18.23
C ARG A 284 2.45 -8.85 -17.19
N PRO A 285 1.76 -9.09 -16.06
CA PRO A 285 2.10 -10.17 -15.15
C PRO A 285 2.05 -11.54 -15.83
N PRO A 286 2.67 -12.58 -15.25
CA PRO A 286 2.59 -13.94 -15.77
C PRO A 286 1.14 -14.42 -15.87
N ALA A 287 0.73 -14.91 -17.05
CA ALA A 287 -0.65 -15.33 -17.31
C ALA A 287 -1.13 -16.46 -16.39
N HIS A 288 -0.23 -17.38 -16.01
CA HIS A 288 -0.57 -18.50 -15.12
C HIS A 288 -0.81 -18.07 -13.66
N LEU A 289 -0.46 -16.84 -13.30
CA LEU A 289 -0.73 -16.25 -11.98
C LEU A 289 -1.99 -15.38 -11.95
N ALA A 290 -2.67 -15.17 -13.10
CA ALA A 290 -3.81 -14.26 -13.22
C ALA A 290 -4.97 -14.59 -12.28
N ASP A 291 -5.20 -15.87 -12.00
CA ASP A 291 -6.31 -16.33 -11.15
C ASP A 291 -5.92 -16.50 -9.67
N ARG A 292 -4.70 -16.18 -9.30
CA ARG A 292 -4.28 -16.25 -7.89
C ARG A 292 -5.05 -15.25 -7.03
N PRO A 293 -5.76 -15.69 -5.97
CA PRO A 293 -6.57 -14.78 -5.15
C PRO A 293 -5.75 -13.68 -4.46
N TYR A 294 -4.48 -13.97 -4.16
CA TYR A 294 -3.54 -13.05 -3.51
C TYR A 294 -2.72 -12.18 -4.50
N LEU A 295 -3.04 -12.18 -5.81
CA LEU A 295 -2.37 -11.34 -6.82
C LEU A 295 -3.38 -10.51 -7.63
N GLN A 296 -4.61 -10.40 -7.14
CA GLN A 296 -5.62 -9.57 -7.80
C GLN A 296 -5.29 -8.07 -7.64
N PRO A 297 -5.41 -7.25 -8.70
CA PRO A 297 -5.09 -5.82 -8.65
C PRO A 297 -6.20 -5.02 -7.97
N VAL A 298 -6.47 -5.31 -6.70
CA VAL A 298 -7.52 -4.66 -5.89
C VAL A 298 -7.03 -3.38 -5.24
N TYR A 299 -5.71 -3.27 -4.99
CA TYR A 299 -5.11 -2.13 -4.30
C TYR A 299 -4.22 -1.30 -5.23
N ASP A 300 -3.25 -1.93 -5.90
CA ASP A 300 -2.35 -1.34 -6.90
C ASP A 300 -2.51 -2.08 -8.23
N GLU A 301 -1.92 -1.55 -9.30
CA GLU A 301 -2.05 -2.08 -10.66
C GLU A 301 -0.69 -2.37 -11.28
N PRO A 302 -0.58 -3.42 -12.14
CA PRO A 302 0.68 -3.77 -12.80
C PRO A 302 1.31 -2.60 -13.57
N GLU A 303 0.51 -1.78 -14.23
CA GLU A 303 0.98 -0.62 -14.99
C GLU A 303 1.63 0.46 -14.11
N PHE A 304 1.21 0.58 -12.83
CA PHE A 304 1.86 1.49 -11.90
C PHE A 304 3.21 0.94 -11.44
N VAL A 305 3.34 -0.38 -11.33
CA VAL A 305 4.64 -1.04 -11.08
C VAL A 305 5.59 -0.79 -12.24
N VAL A 306 5.13 -0.96 -13.48
CA VAL A 306 5.91 -0.64 -14.70
C VAL A 306 6.40 0.81 -14.67
N ARG A 307 5.53 1.78 -14.38
CA ARG A 307 5.90 3.21 -14.25
C ARG A 307 6.93 3.44 -13.15
N ASN A 308 6.82 2.69 -12.06
CA ASN A 308 7.74 2.81 -10.93
C ASN A 308 9.12 2.22 -11.25
N VAL A 309 9.18 1.11 -11.99
CA VAL A 309 10.42 0.53 -12.53
C VAL A 309 11.06 1.48 -13.54
N TRP A 310 10.28 2.02 -14.49
CA TRP A 310 10.74 3.05 -15.42
C TRP A 310 11.41 4.21 -14.67
N ARG A 311 10.74 4.75 -13.65
CA ARG A 311 11.27 5.88 -12.86
C ARG A 311 12.55 5.51 -12.10
N LEU A 312 12.66 4.27 -11.59
CA LEU A 312 13.82 3.81 -10.85
C LEU A 312 15.09 3.81 -11.70
N TYR A 313 15.00 3.32 -12.94
CA TYR A 313 16.16 3.14 -13.84
C TYR A 313 16.31 4.26 -14.87
N GLY A 314 15.23 4.90 -15.29
CA GLY A 314 15.23 5.89 -16.38
C GLY A 314 14.85 7.32 -15.97
N GLY A 315 14.44 7.55 -14.72
CA GLY A 315 13.97 8.86 -14.28
C GLY A 315 12.47 9.09 -14.59
N TRP A 316 12.02 10.33 -14.55
CA TRP A 316 10.59 10.67 -14.65
C TRP A 316 10.09 10.94 -16.07
N TRP A 317 10.99 11.23 -17.03
CA TRP A 317 10.60 11.59 -18.40
C TRP A 317 10.13 10.36 -19.16
N ASP A 318 8.95 10.47 -19.78
CA ASP A 318 8.27 9.37 -20.48
C ASP A 318 8.72 9.15 -21.94
N GLY A 319 9.69 9.96 -22.43
CA GLY A 319 10.19 9.88 -23.81
C GLY A 319 9.47 10.82 -24.78
N VAL A 320 8.39 11.50 -24.39
CA VAL A 320 7.68 12.46 -25.25
C VAL A 320 8.37 13.83 -25.13
N PRO A 321 8.93 14.39 -26.24
CA PRO A 321 9.68 15.65 -26.17
C PRO A 321 8.90 16.83 -25.60
N ALA A 322 7.62 16.94 -25.89
CA ALA A 322 6.76 18.01 -25.36
C ALA A 322 6.59 17.95 -23.84
N HIS A 323 6.65 16.75 -23.25
CA HIS A 323 6.50 16.56 -21.81
C HIS A 323 7.76 16.92 -21.02
N LEU A 324 8.92 17.09 -21.66
CA LEU A 324 10.16 17.52 -20.99
C LEU A 324 10.03 18.96 -20.46
N LYS A 325 9.45 19.86 -21.26
CA LYS A 325 9.11 21.25 -20.89
C LYS A 325 7.72 21.56 -21.45
N PRO A 326 6.65 21.09 -20.78
CA PRO A 326 5.30 21.21 -21.33
C PRO A 326 4.81 22.66 -21.33
N ALA A 327 3.95 23.00 -22.29
CA ALA A 327 3.16 24.20 -22.20
C ALA A 327 2.22 24.13 -20.97
N PRO A 328 1.83 25.27 -20.37
CA PRO A 328 0.82 25.27 -19.31
C PRO A 328 -0.50 24.61 -19.81
N GLU A 329 -1.10 23.75 -19.00
CA GLU A 329 -2.33 23.02 -19.35
C GLU A 329 -3.47 23.94 -19.81
N ALA A 330 -3.64 25.11 -19.16
CA ALA A 330 -4.63 26.10 -19.56
C ALA A 330 -4.37 26.67 -20.97
N THR A 331 -3.09 26.79 -21.38
CA THR A 331 -2.75 27.26 -22.72
C THR A 331 -3.03 26.18 -23.75
N LEU A 332 -2.61 24.94 -23.47
CA LEU A 332 -2.89 23.79 -24.33
C LEU A 332 -4.40 23.58 -24.47
N GLY A 333 -5.15 23.63 -23.36
CA GLY A 333 -6.60 23.49 -23.38
C GLY A 333 -7.28 24.55 -24.26
N ARG A 334 -6.88 25.82 -24.20
CA ARG A 334 -7.42 26.88 -25.07
C ARG A 334 -7.12 26.65 -26.55
N GLU A 335 -5.92 26.21 -26.91
CA GLU A 335 -5.58 25.89 -28.30
C GLU A 335 -6.41 24.72 -28.83
N VAL A 336 -6.55 23.66 -28.05
CA VAL A 336 -7.39 22.51 -28.42
C VAL A 336 -8.86 22.92 -28.54
N ALA A 337 -9.36 23.76 -27.64
CA ALA A 337 -10.73 24.30 -27.72
C ALA A 337 -10.93 25.16 -28.98
N ALA A 338 -9.96 26.00 -29.33
CA ALA A 338 -10.01 26.81 -30.56
C ALA A 338 -10.07 25.93 -31.80
N LEU A 339 -9.25 24.90 -31.90
CA LEU A 339 -9.26 23.92 -33.00
C LEU A 339 -10.57 23.11 -33.07
N ALA A 340 -11.20 22.87 -31.95
CA ALA A 340 -12.48 22.14 -31.83
C ALA A 340 -13.72 23.02 -32.03
N CYS A 341 -13.58 24.29 -32.36
CA CYS A 341 -14.66 25.29 -32.45
C CYS A 341 -15.33 25.60 -31.08
N GLY A 342 -14.59 25.51 -29.99
CA GLY A 342 -14.98 25.96 -28.66
C GLY A 342 -15.06 24.87 -27.60
N VAL A 343 -15.13 25.31 -26.33
CA VAL A 343 -15.21 24.42 -25.17
C VAL A 343 -16.43 23.51 -25.22
N GLY A 344 -17.59 24.04 -25.68
CA GLY A 344 -18.82 23.25 -25.80
C GLY A 344 -18.68 22.06 -26.75
N ALA A 345 -17.90 22.18 -27.82
CA ALA A 345 -17.61 21.07 -28.74
C ALA A 345 -16.72 20.00 -28.09
N LEU A 346 -15.73 20.40 -27.27
CA LEU A 346 -14.95 19.46 -26.47
C LEU A 346 -15.82 18.69 -25.48
N VAL A 347 -16.69 19.39 -24.74
CA VAL A 347 -17.63 18.79 -23.79
C VAL A 347 -18.56 17.79 -24.50
N ALA A 348 -19.15 18.17 -25.63
CA ALA A 348 -20.04 17.29 -26.38
C ALA A 348 -19.29 16.03 -26.89
N ARG A 349 -18.06 16.19 -27.40
CA ARG A 349 -17.25 15.05 -27.85
C ARG A 349 -16.80 14.16 -26.69
N ALA A 350 -16.37 14.74 -25.58
CA ALA A 350 -16.00 13.97 -24.36
C ALA A 350 -17.19 13.12 -23.88
N THR A 351 -18.38 13.71 -23.83
CA THR A 351 -19.59 13.01 -23.43
C THR A 351 -19.93 11.87 -24.39
N ALA A 352 -19.84 12.11 -25.71
CA ALA A 352 -20.09 11.08 -26.72
C ALA A 352 -19.11 9.90 -26.60
N LEU A 353 -17.83 10.17 -26.33
CA LEU A 353 -16.82 9.14 -26.11
C LEU A 353 -17.11 8.35 -24.82
N ALA A 354 -17.51 9.02 -23.76
CA ALA A 354 -17.89 8.34 -22.50
C ALA A 354 -19.08 7.40 -22.71
N VAL A 355 -20.11 7.84 -23.45
CA VAL A 355 -21.26 7.01 -23.81
C VAL A 355 -20.86 5.79 -24.65
N SER A 356 -19.88 5.93 -25.53
CA SER A 356 -19.34 4.81 -26.32
C SER A 356 -18.38 3.89 -25.55
N GLY A 357 -18.06 4.20 -24.28
CA GLY A 357 -17.19 3.41 -23.43
C GLY A 357 -15.70 3.80 -23.47
N ASP A 358 -15.29 4.75 -24.31
CA ASP A 358 -13.91 5.24 -24.33
C ASP A 358 -13.68 6.31 -23.26
N LEU A 359 -13.75 5.87 -22.00
CA LEU A 359 -13.60 6.75 -20.85
C LEU A 359 -12.18 7.36 -20.73
N ALA A 360 -11.15 6.66 -21.25
CA ALA A 360 -9.78 7.17 -21.20
C ALA A 360 -9.62 8.40 -22.07
N LEU A 361 -10.05 8.33 -23.32
CA LEU A 361 -10.00 9.46 -24.26
C LEU A 361 -10.98 10.56 -23.84
N ALA A 362 -12.18 10.20 -23.36
CA ALA A 362 -13.16 11.14 -22.85
C ALA A 362 -12.59 12.04 -21.73
N SER A 363 -11.80 11.48 -20.81
CA SER A 363 -11.21 12.25 -19.73
C SER A 363 -10.17 13.28 -20.20
N HIS A 364 -9.37 12.98 -21.22
CA HIS A 364 -8.45 13.97 -21.81
C HIS A 364 -9.20 15.19 -22.35
N LEU A 365 -10.28 14.96 -23.10
CA LEU A 365 -11.08 16.07 -23.65
C LEU A 365 -11.78 16.87 -22.57
N ALA A 366 -12.29 16.22 -21.53
CA ALA A 366 -12.90 16.88 -20.39
C ALA A 366 -11.89 17.71 -19.58
N ASP A 367 -10.68 17.19 -19.39
CA ASP A 367 -9.59 17.90 -18.71
C ASP A 367 -9.18 19.15 -19.52
N TRP A 368 -9.04 19.05 -20.85
CA TRP A 368 -8.77 20.22 -21.69
C TRP A 368 -9.91 21.23 -21.71
N ALA A 369 -11.18 20.79 -21.68
CA ALA A 369 -12.32 21.69 -21.60
C ALA A 369 -12.28 22.53 -20.30
N VAL A 370 -12.05 21.87 -19.16
CA VAL A 370 -11.91 22.55 -17.86
C VAL A 370 -10.66 23.42 -17.81
N ALA A 371 -9.54 22.97 -18.38
CA ALA A 371 -8.30 23.76 -18.44
C ALA A 371 -8.46 25.02 -19.30
N ALA A 372 -9.23 24.94 -20.40
CA ALA A 372 -9.56 26.09 -21.27
C ALA A 372 -10.50 27.10 -20.59
N ALA A 373 -11.47 26.61 -19.84
CA ALA A 373 -12.52 27.43 -19.18
C ALA A 373 -12.78 26.91 -17.74
N PRO A 374 -11.92 27.30 -16.77
CA PRO A 374 -11.95 26.75 -15.40
C PRO A 374 -13.20 27.11 -14.58
N ASP A 375 -14.00 28.04 -15.05
CA ASP A 375 -15.26 28.44 -14.42
C ASP A 375 -16.51 27.93 -15.18
N ASP A 376 -16.32 27.17 -16.27
CA ASP A 376 -17.41 26.61 -17.08
C ASP A 376 -18.07 25.43 -16.35
N ARG A 377 -19.29 25.66 -15.88
CA ARG A 377 -20.06 24.68 -15.11
C ARG A 377 -20.40 23.43 -15.91
N ALA A 378 -20.64 23.56 -17.23
CA ALA A 378 -20.97 22.43 -18.10
C ALA A 378 -19.72 21.55 -18.32
N ALA A 379 -18.54 22.15 -18.51
CA ALA A 379 -17.27 21.42 -18.58
C ALA A 379 -17.00 20.65 -17.28
N HIS A 380 -17.18 21.28 -16.12
CA HIS A 380 -17.05 20.61 -14.82
C HIS A 380 -18.08 19.51 -14.61
N ALA A 381 -19.34 19.69 -15.01
CA ALA A 381 -20.37 18.64 -14.91
C ALA A 381 -20.00 17.41 -15.76
N ALA A 382 -19.57 17.62 -17.00
CA ALA A 382 -19.13 16.53 -17.87
C ALA A 382 -17.89 15.81 -17.31
N ARG A 383 -16.89 16.57 -16.83
CA ARG A 383 -15.70 16.01 -16.21
C ARG A 383 -16.04 15.17 -14.97
N ALA A 384 -16.94 15.66 -14.11
CA ALA A 384 -17.40 14.92 -12.94
C ALA A 384 -18.00 13.56 -13.33
N ALA A 385 -18.96 13.56 -14.26
CA ALA A 385 -19.62 12.33 -14.72
C ALA A 385 -18.63 11.32 -15.36
N ILE A 386 -17.67 11.80 -16.17
CA ILE A 386 -16.67 10.94 -16.82
C ILE A 386 -15.76 10.30 -15.78
N TYR A 387 -15.25 11.06 -14.79
CA TYR A 387 -14.38 10.51 -13.76
C TYR A 387 -15.12 9.65 -12.73
N GLU A 388 -16.42 9.90 -12.49
CA GLU A 388 -17.27 8.99 -11.72
C GLU A 388 -17.40 7.64 -12.42
N ALA A 389 -17.71 7.61 -13.72
CA ALA A 389 -17.75 6.39 -14.52
C ALA A 389 -16.40 5.67 -14.53
N ARG A 390 -15.27 6.39 -14.65
CA ARG A 390 -13.94 5.78 -14.54
C ARG A 390 -13.69 5.16 -13.17
N ALA A 391 -14.14 5.80 -12.09
CA ALA A 391 -14.02 5.26 -10.74
C ALA A 391 -14.84 3.99 -10.56
N GLU A 392 -16.05 3.93 -11.11
CA GLU A 392 -16.95 2.78 -11.02
C GLU A 392 -16.37 1.52 -11.69
N VAL A 393 -15.74 1.66 -12.87
CA VAL A 393 -15.16 0.52 -13.60
C VAL A 393 -13.76 0.12 -13.09
N SER A 394 -13.16 0.91 -12.22
CA SER A 394 -11.82 0.64 -11.68
C SER A 394 -11.86 -0.33 -10.51
N ALA A 395 -11.13 -1.44 -10.59
CA ALA A 395 -11.04 -2.42 -9.52
C ALA A 395 -10.10 -1.94 -8.39
N ALA A 396 -8.97 -1.33 -8.76
CA ALA A 396 -7.93 -0.93 -7.82
C ALA A 396 -8.34 0.29 -6.97
N LEU A 397 -8.10 0.19 -5.68
CA LEU A 397 -8.42 1.24 -4.71
C LEU A 397 -7.72 2.55 -5.03
N MET A 398 -6.46 2.49 -5.50
CA MET A 398 -5.68 3.67 -5.89
C MET A 398 -6.35 4.45 -7.01
N THR A 399 -6.65 3.78 -8.11
CA THR A 399 -7.26 4.36 -9.31
C THR A 399 -8.65 4.90 -9.01
N ARG A 400 -9.47 4.08 -8.36
CA ARG A 400 -10.84 4.46 -7.96
C ARG A 400 -10.84 5.68 -7.04
N GLY A 401 -9.96 5.71 -6.04
CA GLY A 401 -9.87 6.82 -5.08
C GLY A 401 -9.48 8.14 -5.76
N ILE A 402 -8.48 8.10 -6.65
CA ILE A 402 -8.01 9.28 -7.38
C ILE A 402 -9.10 9.80 -8.32
N PHE A 403 -9.73 8.93 -9.11
CA PHE A 403 -10.80 9.34 -10.04
C PHE A 403 -12.02 9.88 -9.30
N ALA A 404 -12.45 9.23 -8.23
CA ALA A 404 -13.55 9.72 -7.40
C ALA A 404 -13.24 11.09 -6.75
N ALA A 405 -11.98 11.37 -6.40
CA ALA A 405 -11.58 12.68 -5.88
C ALA A 405 -11.72 13.76 -6.95
N VAL A 406 -11.29 13.47 -8.19
CA VAL A 406 -11.45 14.38 -9.33
C VAL A 406 -12.91 14.62 -9.66
N ALA A 407 -13.76 13.59 -9.62
CA ALA A 407 -15.20 13.68 -9.82
C ALA A 407 -15.85 14.63 -8.80
N ARG A 408 -15.55 14.44 -7.50
CA ARG A 408 -16.07 15.32 -6.43
C ARG A 408 -15.65 16.78 -6.60
N GLU A 409 -14.36 17.03 -6.85
CA GLU A 409 -13.85 18.39 -7.08
C GLU A 409 -14.59 19.09 -8.22
N SER A 410 -14.82 18.39 -9.33
CA SER A 410 -15.54 18.93 -10.48
C SER A 410 -17.04 19.10 -10.20
N ALA A 411 -17.67 18.18 -9.48
CA ALA A 411 -19.07 18.29 -9.08
C ALA A 411 -19.33 19.51 -8.20
N GLU A 412 -18.43 19.82 -7.24
CA GLU A 412 -18.50 21.02 -6.41
C GLU A 412 -18.47 22.29 -7.25
N LYS A 413 -17.55 22.38 -8.23
CA LYS A 413 -17.44 23.53 -9.13
C LYS A 413 -18.65 23.64 -10.09
N ALA A 414 -19.18 22.54 -10.57
CA ALA A 414 -20.41 22.52 -11.38
C ALA A 414 -21.63 23.02 -10.59
N GLY A 415 -21.74 22.67 -9.30
CA GLY A 415 -22.80 23.12 -8.40
C GLY A 415 -22.71 24.59 -7.97
N GLY A 416 -21.60 25.28 -8.19
CA GLY A 416 -21.43 26.71 -7.87
C GLY A 416 -21.34 26.99 -6.37
N ARG A 417 -20.76 26.08 -5.58
CA ARG A 417 -20.42 26.30 -4.16
C ARG A 417 -18.95 26.64 -3.98
#